data_062613d005002b74aa5772cc84fede0e
#
_entry.id   062613d005002b74aa5772cc84fede0e
#
_cell.length_a   1.000
_cell.length_b   1.000
_cell.length_c   1.000
_cell.angle_alpha   90.00
_cell.angle_beta   90.00
_cell.angle_gamma   90.00
#
_symmetry.space_group_name_H-M   'P 1'
#
loop_
_entity.id
_entity.type
_entity.pdbx_description
1 polymer ?
#
loop_
_entity_poly.entity_id
_entity_poly.type
_entity_poly.pdbx_seq_one_letter_code
_entity_poly.pdbx_strand_id
1 'polypeptide(L)'
;MKIRGFFALLWAGLLAAVAAFAGQPVAELYDKAEYRIAMRDSVALYTAVYTPKAPGEAPVIIFRTPYGCGPYGAGRFPQGFEKGYLRSYVDRGYIIVMQDVRGRYMSEGDFEHVRPAGSGETDETTDSYDTVDWLVRHIPHNNGRVGFAGCSYPGFYAMMGGLCGHPAVKAVSPQAPVTDWFMGDDVHHNGVLMLTDSYRFLSGMNTPPGRVPAAKMPSMSRQTQPDERTFFLEHTALAELTGLLKPNPFWEEMSAHPDYDAWWQERDLRRACYNVQPAVLVVGGTFDAEDCFGAWTLYRALNRQSPSTPCHLVAVSYTHLRAHETD
;
A
#
# COMPACT_ATOMS: atom_id res chain seq x y z
N MET A 1 -46.47 -5.04 -23.63
CA MET A 1 -45.68 -3.88 -24.10
C MET A 1 -45.33 -2.86 -22.99
N LYS A 2 -45.60 -3.14 -21.70
CA LYS A 2 -45.32 -2.18 -20.56
C LYS A 2 -44.06 -2.45 -19.73
N ILE A 3 -43.41 -3.63 -19.87
CA ILE A 3 -42.26 -4.00 -19.05
C ILE A 3 -40.94 -3.43 -19.61
N ARG A 4 -40.81 -3.25 -20.92
CA ARG A 4 -39.59 -2.68 -21.55
C ARG A 4 -39.35 -1.18 -21.19
N GLY A 5 -40.43 -0.43 -20.97
CA GLY A 5 -40.32 0.99 -20.61
C GLY A 5 -39.88 1.23 -19.19
N PHE A 6 -40.21 0.33 -18.25
CA PHE A 6 -39.84 0.45 -16.84
C PHE A 6 -38.36 0.20 -16.61
N PHE A 7 -37.79 -0.80 -17.30
CA PHE A 7 -36.34 -1.06 -17.25
C PHE A 7 -35.52 0.07 -17.91
N ALA A 8 -35.99 0.65 -19.01
CA ALA A 8 -35.30 1.76 -19.67
C ALA A 8 -35.28 3.03 -18.80
N LEU A 9 -36.35 3.31 -18.03
CA LEU A 9 -36.41 4.44 -17.12
C LEU A 9 -35.53 4.22 -15.87
N LEU A 10 -35.44 3.00 -15.37
CA LEU A 10 -34.54 2.64 -14.28
C LEU A 10 -33.05 2.76 -14.68
N TRP A 11 -32.71 2.30 -15.90
CA TRP A 11 -31.37 2.44 -16.46
C TRP A 11 -30.99 3.89 -16.76
N ALA A 12 -31.92 4.67 -17.29
CA ALA A 12 -31.72 6.10 -17.55
C ALA A 12 -31.57 6.89 -16.25
N GLY A 13 -32.33 6.54 -15.19
CA GLY A 13 -32.19 7.13 -13.87
C GLY A 13 -30.86 6.77 -13.20
N LEU A 14 -30.41 5.53 -13.33
CA LEU A 14 -29.11 5.08 -12.79
C LEU A 14 -27.93 5.74 -13.53
N LEU A 15 -28.00 5.84 -14.87
CA LEU A 15 -27.00 6.53 -15.68
C LEU A 15 -26.98 8.05 -15.42
N ALA A 16 -28.14 8.67 -15.20
CA ALA A 16 -28.23 10.10 -14.85
C ALA A 16 -27.69 10.37 -13.45
N ALA A 17 -27.91 9.46 -12.48
CA ALA A 17 -27.35 9.57 -11.14
C ALA A 17 -25.82 9.44 -11.17
N VAL A 18 -25.28 8.48 -11.92
CA VAL A 18 -23.82 8.32 -12.07
C VAL A 18 -23.20 9.52 -12.79
N ALA A 19 -23.87 10.07 -13.80
CA ALA A 19 -23.40 11.26 -14.50
C ALA A 19 -23.48 12.55 -13.66
N ALA A 20 -24.40 12.62 -12.69
CA ALA A 20 -24.53 13.79 -11.80
C ALA A 20 -23.39 13.88 -10.78
N PHE A 21 -22.74 12.76 -10.43
CA PHE A 21 -21.58 12.74 -9.51
C PHE A 21 -20.24 12.96 -10.24
N ALA A 22 -20.17 12.71 -11.53
CA ALA A 22 -18.98 12.90 -12.33
C ALA A 22 -18.61 14.40 -12.40
N GLY A 23 -17.54 14.78 -11.71
CA GLY A 23 -17.02 16.15 -11.71
C GLY A 23 -17.35 17.01 -10.51
N GLN A 24 -18.12 16.53 -9.53
CA GLN A 24 -18.29 17.26 -8.26
C GLN A 24 -17.01 17.16 -7.40
N PRO A 25 -16.63 18.25 -6.69
CA PRO A 25 -15.53 18.20 -5.74
C PRO A 25 -15.77 17.15 -4.66
N VAL A 26 -14.74 16.40 -4.31
CA VAL A 26 -14.87 15.32 -3.31
C VAL A 26 -15.34 15.84 -1.95
N ALA A 27 -14.94 17.04 -1.58
CA ALA A 27 -15.39 17.67 -0.33
C ALA A 27 -16.92 17.90 -0.24
N GLU A 28 -17.60 17.95 -1.38
CA GLU A 28 -19.07 18.01 -1.41
C GLU A 28 -19.72 16.62 -1.25
N LEU A 29 -19.01 15.58 -1.65
CA LEU A 29 -19.48 14.20 -1.67
C LEU A 29 -19.14 13.41 -0.41
N TYR A 30 -18.06 13.80 0.28
CA TYR A 30 -17.49 13.03 1.39
C TYR A 30 -17.21 13.89 2.62
N ASP A 31 -17.35 13.27 3.79
CA ASP A 31 -16.81 13.77 5.02
C ASP A 31 -15.49 13.08 5.35
N LYS A 32 -14.55 13.82 5.93
CA LYS A 32 -13.27 13.30 6.41
C LYS A 32 -13.21 13.32 7.92
N ALA A 33 -12.86 12.19 8.51
CA ALA A 33 -12.52 12.08 9.93
C ALA A 33 -11.12 11.44 10.09
N GLU A 34 -10.41 11.83 11.15
CA GLU A 34 -9.08 11.33 11.45
C GLU A 34 -9.10 10.64 12.82
N TYR A 35 -8.53 9.45 12.86
CA TYR A 35 -8.53 8.60 14.03
C TYR A 35 -7.11 8.17 14.40
N ARG A 36 -6.96 7.83 15.67
CA ARG A 36 -5.81 7.11 16.20
C ARG A 36 -6.31 5.75 16.65
N ILE A 37 -6.14 4.75 15.81
CA ILE A 37 -6.61 3.40 16.09
C ILE A 37 -5.54 2.69 16.90
N ALA A 38 -5.89 2.32 18.14
CA ALA A 38 -5.00 1.54 18.99
C ALA A 38 -4.95 0.09 18.49
N MET A 39 -3.74 -0.40 18.27
CA MET A 39 -3.47 -1.80 18.01
C MET A 39 -3.44 -2.60 19.30
N ARG A 40 -3.37 -3.92 19.24
CA ARG A 40 -3.38 -4.84 20.39
C ARG A 40 -2.28 -4.58 21.42
N ASP A 41 -1.17 -3.99 20.99
CA ASP A 41 -0.04 -3.57 21.84
C ASP A 41 -0.13 -2.11 22.29
N SER A 42 -1.28 -1.48 22.10
CA SER A 42 -1.57 -0.08 22.42
C SER A 42 -0.85 0.97 21.56
N VAL A 43 -0.06 0.57 20.57
CA VAL A 43 0.49 1.50 19.57
C VAL A 43 -0.66 2.06 18.73
N ALA A 44 -0.69 3.37 18.55
CA ALA A 44 -1.77 4.04 17.83
C ALA A 44 -1.38 4.38 16.39
N LEU A 45 -2.13 3.86 15.40
CA LEU A 45 -1.93 4.15 14.00
C LEU A 45 -2.86 5.28 13.52
N TYR A 46 -2.26 6.26 12.85
CA TYR A 46 -3.01 7.34 12.23
C TYR A 46 -3.81 6.84 11.04
N THR A 47 -5.10 7.12 11.05
CA THR A 47 -6.04 6.63 10.04
C THR A 47 -7.00 7.74 9.63
N ALA A 48 -6.98 8.12 8.36
CA ALA A 48 -7.94 9.03 7.76
C ALA A 48 -9.06 8.22 7.11
N VAL A 49 -10.31 8.51 7.49
CA VAL A 49 -11.51 7.85 6.97
C VAL A 49 -12.33 8.87 6.21
N TYR A 50 -12.65 8.55 4.98
CA TYR A 50 -13.48 9.36 4.10
C TYR A 50 -14.80 8.63 3.86
N THR A 51 -15.89 9.18 4.38
CA THR A 51 -17.23 8.57 4.37
C THR A 51 -18.14 9.29 3.38
N PRO A 52 -18.82 8.57 2.47
CA PRO A 52 -19.79 9.20 1.57
C PRO A 52 -20.92 9.88 2.35
N LYS A 53 -21.32 11.08 1.92
CA LYS A 53 -22.51 11.78 2.46
C LYS A 53 -23.83 11.20 1.92
N ALA A 54 -23.75 10.47 0.83
CA ALA A 54 -24.91 9.76 0.25
C ALA A 54 -25.43 8.72 1.26
N PRO A 55 -26.77 8.59 1.41
CA PRO A 55 -27.36 7.62 2.32
C PRO A 55 -27.12 6.18 1.84
N GLY A 56 -27.01 5.26 2.78
CA GLY A 56 -26.86 3.82 2.54
C GLY A 56 -25.62 3.22 3.16
N GLU A 57 -25.53 1.90 3.09
CA GLU A 57 -24.36 1.16 3.55
C GLU A 57 -23.32 1.03 2.41
N ALA A 58 -22.05 1.18 2.75
CA ALA A 58 -20.95 1.18 1.81
C ALA A 58 -19.85 0.17 2.17
N PRO A 59 -19.19 -0.44 1.18
CA PRO A 59 -17.98 -1.23 1.43
C PRO A 59 -16.81 -0.31 1.78
N VAL A 60 -15.85 -0.87 2.51
CA VAL A 60 -14.63 -0.18 2.91
C VAL A 60 -13.47 -0.59 2.01
N ILE A 61 -12.70 0.36 1.54
CA ILE A 61 -11.40 0.11 0.88
C ILE A 61 -10.28 0.77 1.68
N ILE A 62 -9.23 0.00 1.98
CA ILE A 62 -8.11 0.44 2.82
C ILE A 62 -6.83 0.51 1.98
N PHE A 63 -6.14 1.64 2.12
CA PHE A 63 -4.79 1.88 1.60
C PHE A 63 -3.85 2.13 2.78
N ARG A 64 -2.90 1.24 3.00
CA ARG A 64 -1.83 1.39 3.99
C ARG A 64 -0.55 1.78 3.28
N THR A 65 0.18 2.76 3.81
CA THR A 65 1.34 3.32 3.13
C THR A 65 2.46 3.71 4.10
N PRO A 66 3.73 3.47 3.74
CA PRO A 66 4.88 3.98 4.48
C PRO A 66 5.30 5.39 4.02
N TYR A 67 4.60 5.96 3.03
CA TYR A 67 4.96 7.24 2.38
C TYR A 67 4.17 8.44 2.88
N GLY A 68 3.25 8.23 3.82
CA GLY A 68 2.38 9.26 4.36
C GLY A 68 1.02 9.32 3.65
N CYS A 69 -0.05 9.19 4.41
CA CYS A 69 -1.43 9.21 3.90
C CYS A 69 -2.07 10.60 3.90
N GLY A 70 -1.24 11.64 3.86
CA GLY A 70 -1.72 13.04 3.81
C GLY A 70 -2.66 13.33 2.61
N PRO A 71 -3.28 14.52 2.61
CA PRO A 71 -3.04 15.66 3.49
C PRO A 71 -3.67 15.50 4.87
N TYR A 72 -2.92 15.81 5.90
CA TYR A 72 -3.38 15.75 7.29
C TYR A 72 -4.22 16.98 7.63
N GLY A 73 -5.19 16.79 8.54
CA GLY A 73 -6.10 17.83 9.00
C GLY A 73 -7.51 17.72 8.42
N ALA A 74 -8.49 18.19 9.21
CA ALA A 74 -9.91 18.14 8.85
C ALA A 74 -10.17 18.90 7.53
N GLY A 75 -11.08 18.36 6.71
CA GLY A 75 -11.54 18.99 5.48
C GLY A 75 -10.49 19.04 4.34
N ARG A 76 -9.33 18.40 4.50
CA ARG A 76 -8.30 18.31 3.47
C ARG A 76 -8.37 16.95 2.77
N PHE A 77 -8.52 16.97 1.45
CA PHE A 77 -8.68 15.76 0.62
C PHE A 77 -7.47 15.55 -0.29
N PRO A 78 -7.05 14.29 -0.55
CA PRO A 78 -6.01 13.98 -1.53
C PRO A 78 -6.43 14.41 -2.94
N GLN A 79 -5.49 14.95 -3.71
CA GLN A 79 -5.77 15.31 -5.12
C GLN A 79 -6.18 14.09 -5.96
N GLY A 80 -5.64 12.90 -5.65
CA GLY A 80 -6.00 11.66 -6.33
C GLY A 80 -7.47 11.25 -6.19
N PHE A 81 -8.23 11.86 -5.26
CA PHE A 81 -9.67 11.65 -5.16
C PHE A 81 -10.48 12.47 -6.17
N GLU A 82 -9.92 13.55 -6.67
CA GLU A 82 -10.57 14.38 -7.70
C GLU A 82 -10.41 13.80 -9.10
N LYS A 83 -9.33 13.07 -9.34
CA LYS A 83 -8.98 12.47 -10.63
C LYS A 83 -8.11 11.22 -10.43
N GLY A 84 -8.02 10.37 -11.45
CA GLY A 84 -7.20 9.16 -11.41
C GLY A 84 -7.96 7.95 -10.85
N TYR A 85 -7.22 6.91 -10.46
CA TYR A 85 -7.83 5.63 -10.11
C TYR A 85 -8.61 5.67 -8.78
N LEU A 86 -8.19 6.50 -7.81
CA LEU A 86 -8.90 6.67 -6.55
C LEU A 86 -10.28 7.30 -6.73
N ARG A 87 -10.45 8.15 -7.74
CA ARG A 87 -11.75 8.72 -8.10
C ARG A 87 -12.79 7.63 -8.38
N SER A 88 -12.39 6.51 -8.92
CA SER A 88 -13.30 5.40 -9.20
C SER A 88 -13.96 4.80 -7.93
N TYR A 89 -13.29 4.87 -6.78
CA TYR A 89 -13.87 4.47 -5.49
C TYR A 89 -14.82 5.54 -4.95
N VAL A 90 -14.47 6.82 -5.13
CA VAL A 90 -15.35 7.95 -4.79
C VAL A 90 -16.66 7.84 -5.57
N ASP A 91 -16.60 7.67 -6.88
CA ASP A 91 -17.78 7.60 -7.75
C ASP A 91 -18.68 6.38 -7.46
N ARG A 92 -18.11 5.35 -6.83
CA ARG A 92 -18.85 4.14 -6.41
C ARG A 92 -19.30 4.16 -4.96
N GLY A 93 -19.06 5.27 -4.24
CA GLY A 93 -19.50 5.47 -2.88
C GLY A 93 -18.83 4.55 -1.84
N TYR A 94 -17.56 4.19 -2.04
CA TYR A 94 -16.80 3.45 -1.02
C TYR A 94 -16.49 4.33 0.19
N ILE A 95 -16.49 3.76 1.38
CA ILE A 95 -15.75 4.34 2.51
C ILE A 95 -14.28 4.11 2.21
N ILE A 96 -13.50 5.20 2.07
CA ILE A 96 -12.08 5.13 1.74
C ILE A 96 -11.29 5.37 3.01
N VAL A 97 -10.34 4.48 3.28
CA VAL A 97 -9.48 4.55 4.47
C VAL A 97 -8.03 4.63 4.01
N MET A 98 -7.32 5.63 4.50
CA MET A 98 -5.89 5.78 4.30
C MET A 98 -5.18 5.77 5.64
N GLN A 99 -4.17 4.90 5.79
CA GLN A 99 -3.47 4.70 7.04
C GLN A 99 -1.96 4.79 6.88
N ASP A 100 -1.31 5.59 7.73
CA ASP A 100 0.13 5.53 7.91
C ASP A 100 0.48 4.22 8.62
N VAL A 101 1.41 3.45 8.08
CA VAL A 101 1.86 2.22 8.73
C VAL A 101 2.64 2.52 10.02
N ARG A 102 2.79 1.53 10.86
CA ARG A 102 3.53 1.59 12.13
C ARG A 102 4.89 2.27 11.97
N GLY A 103 5.20 3.20 12.88
CA GLY A 103 6.47 3.92 12.92
C GLY A 103 6.68 4.95 11.80
N ARG A 104 5.65 5.22 10.99
CA ARG A 104 5.75 6.21 9.91
C ARG A 104 4.83 7.40 10.15
N TYR A 105 5.33 8.60 9.79
CA TYR A 105 4.59 9.87 9.80
C TYR A 105 3.81 10.15 11.09
N MET A 106 2.49 10.02 11.02
CA MET A 106 1.61 10.32 12.14
C MET A 106 1.28 9.08 12.98
N SER A 107 1.72 7.89 12.59
CA SER A 107 1.60 6.66 13.37
C SER A 107 2.69 6.52 14.41
N GLU A 108 2.40 5.80 15.48
CA GLU A 108 3.31 5.46 16.56
C GLU A 108 4.03 4.12 16.28
N GLY A 109 4.95 3.75 17.17
CA GLY A 109 5.73 2.52 17.12
C GLY A 109 6.97 2.65 16.26
N ASP A 110 7.62 1.51 16.01
CA ASP A 110 8.85 1.42 15.26
C ASP A 110 8.60 0.86 13.86
N PHE A 111 9.19 1.52 12.87
CA PHE A 111 9.10 1.10 11.49
C PHE A 111 10.16 0.05 11.18
N GLU A 112 9.73 -1.02 10.54
CA GLU A 112 10.61 -2.04 9.98
C GLU A 112 10.28 -2.27 8.51
N HIS A 113 11.28 -2.24 7.64
CA HIS A 113 11.11 -2.50 6.23
C HIS A 113 10.69 -3.96 5.97
N VAL A 114 9.66 -4.14 5.12
CA VAL A 114 9.14 -5.46 4.72
C VAL A 114 9.08 -6.46 5.88
N ARG A 115 8.55 -5.98 7.01
CA ARG A 115 8.47 -6.77 8.26
C ARG A 115 7.89 -8.15 7.97
N PRO A 116 8.55 -9.24 8.40
CA PRO A 116 8.08 -10.60 8.17
C PRO A 116 6.68 -10.86 8.74
N ALA A 117 5.86 -11.59 8.00
CA ALA A 117 4.56 -12.04 8.50
C ALA A 117 4.76 -13.12 9.59
N GLY A 118 4.10 -12.94 10.74
CA GLY A 118 4.24 -13.87 11.87
C GLY A 118 5.55 -13.75 12.64
N SER A 119 6.28 -12.64 12.48
CA SER A 119 7.58 -12.42 13.11
C SER A 119 7.53 -12.16 14.61
N GLY A 120 6.36 -11.96 15.19
CA GLY A 120 6.20 -11.67 16.61
C GLY A 120 4.74 -11.58 17.04
N GLU A 121 4.52 -10.98 18.22
CA GLU A 121 3.15 -10.71 18.71
C GLU A 121 2.42 -9.67 17.86
N THR A 122 3.17 -8.78 17.20
CA THR A 122 2.65 -7.73 16.33
C THR A 122 3.46 -7.63 15.04
N ASP A 123 2.73 -7.58 13.92
CA ASP A 123 3.26 -7.39 12.57
C ASP A 123 2.24 -6.65 11.69
N GLU A 124 2.50 -6.56 10.40
CA GLU A 124 1.59 -5.87 9.46
C GLU A 124 0.25 -6.60 9.27
N THR A 125 0.21 -7.92 9.52
CA THR A 125 -1.05 -8.68 9.44
C THR A 125 -1.91 -8.41 10.67
N THR A 126 -1.30 -8.36 11.85
CA THR A 126 -2.00 -8.06 13.10
C THR A 126 -2.49 -6.61 13.14
N ASP A 127 -1.69 -5.66 12.66
CA ASP A 127 -2.10 -4.25 12.52
C ASP A 127 -3.26 -4.11 11.54
N SER A 128 -3.25 -4.88 10.45
CA SER A 128 -4.37 -4.91 9.50
C SER A 128 -5.63 -5.50 10.11
N TYR A 129 -5.51 -6.58 10.89
CA TYR A 129 -6.63 -7.18 11.61
C TYR A 129 -7.27 -6.18 12.58
N ASP A 130 -6.47 -5.59 13.45
CA ASP A 130 -6.95 -4.65 14.48
C ASP A 130 -7.56 -3.39 13.85
N THR A 131 -6.99 -2.92 12.75
CA THR A 131 -7.55 -1.80 11.97
C THR A 131 -8.94 -2.16 11.41
N VAL A 132 -9.08 -3.33 10.78
CA VAL A 132 -10.36 -3.78 10.20
C VAL A 132 -11.40 -3.98 11.29
N ASP A 133 -11.04 -4.63 12.38
CA ASP A 133 -11.93 -4.89 13.52
C ASP A 133 -12.45 -3.58 14.11
N TRP A 134 -11.58 -2.59 14.28
CA TRP A 134 -11.97 -1.27 14.74
C TRP A 134 -12.91 -0.57 13.74
N LEU A 135 -12.58 -0.55 12.44
CA LEU A 135 -13.36 0.13 11.41
C LEU A 135 -14.79 -0.41 11.31
N VAL A 136 -14.94 -1.74 11.28
CA VAL A 136 -16.28 -2.35 11.14
C VAL A 136 -17.16 -2.11 12.36
N ARG A 137 -16.58 -1.89 13.54
CA ARG A 137 -17.33 -1.60 14.78
C ARG A 137 -17.66 -0.13 14.98
N HIS A 138 -16.81 0.78 14.46
CA HIS A 138 -16.90 2.20 14.85
C HIS A 138 -17.31 3.13 13.72
N ILE A 139 -17.06 2.77 12.45
CA ILE A 139 -17.46 3.62 11.34
C ILE A 139 -18.90 3.32 10.95
N PRO A 140 -19.81 4.30 11.06
CA PRO A 140 -21.20 4.09 10.72
C PRO A 140 -21.38 3.83 9.22
N HIS A 141 -22.47 3.18 8.86
CA HIS A 141 -22.84 2.90 7.46
C HIS A 141 -21.87 2.04 6.68
N ASN A 142 -20.92 1.33 7.34
CA ASN A 142 -20.17 0.29 6.67
C ASN A 142 -21.06 -0.99 6.54
N ASN A 143 -20.92 -1.71 5.44
CA ASN A 143 -21.67 -2.95 5.20
C ASN A 143 -20.92 -4.22 5.66
N GLY A 144 -19.87 -4.10 6.47
CA GLY A 144 -19.05 -5.20 6.96
C GLY A 144 -18.16 -5.87 5.91
N ARG A 145 -18.00 -5.27 4.73
CA ARG A 145 -17.15 -5.78 3.63
C ARG A 145 -15.97 -4.86 3.42
N VAL A 146 -14.79 -5.40 3.59
CA VAL A 146 -13.52 -4.66 3.53
C VAL A 146 -12.65 -5.21 2.41
N GLY A 147 -11.98 -4.32 1.71
CA GLY A 147 -10.90 -4.65 0.78
C GLY A 147 -9.63 -3.87 1.09
N PHE A 148 -8.51 -4.37 0.61
CA PHE A 148 -7.23 -3.64 0.60
C PHE A 148 -6.75 -3.47 -0.83
N ALA A 149 -6.13 -2.34 -1.13
CA ALA A 149 -5.44 -2.11 -2.40
C ALA A 149 -4.17 -1.28 -2.17
N GLY A 150 -3.21 -1.45 -3.05
CA GLY A 150 -1.97 -0.69 -3.02
C GLY A 150 -1.04 -1.09 -4.14
N CYS A 151 -0.17 -0.16 -4.54
CA CYS A 151 0.80 -0.36 -5.61
C CYS A 151 2.22 -0.26 -5.05
N SER A 152 3.15 -1.10 -5.51
CA SER A 152 4.54 -1.18 -5.07
C SER A 152 4.63 -1.56 -3.58
N TYR A 153 5.30 -0.81 -2.73
CA TYR A 153 5.34 -1.06 -1.30
C TYR A 153 3.92 -1.09 -0.65
N PRO A 154 2.98 -0.16 -0.96
CA PRO A 154 1.58 -0.35 -0.56
C PRO A 154 0.93 -1.64 -1.07
N GLY A 155 1.43 -2.25 -2.14
CA GLY A 155 1.03 -3.58 -2.62
C GLY A 155 1.42 -4.70 -1.66
N PHE A 156 2.60 -4.61 -1.03
CA PHE A 156 3.00 -5.46 0.09
C PHE A 156 1.98 -5.35 1.24
N TYR A 157 1.65 -4.13 1.68
CA TYR A 157 0.67 -3.93 2.75
C TYR A 157 -0.73 -4.40 2.38
N ALA A 158 -1.13 -4.28 1.11
CA ALA A 158 -2.40 -4.82 0.64
C ALA A 158 -2.46 -6.34 0.79
N MET A 159 -1.36 -7.05 0.48
CA MET A 159 -1.28 -8.49 0.68
C MET A 159 -1.23 -8.87 2.16
N MET A 160 -0.52 -8.12 3.00
CA MET A 160 -0.56 -8.31 4.47
C MET A 160 -1.98 -8.18 5.03
N GLY A 161 -2.79 -7.26 4.48
CA GLY A 161 -4.22 -7.19 4.75
C GLY A 161 -4.97 -8.45 4.33
N GLY A 162 -4.58 -9.08 3.22
CA GLY A 162 -5.13 -10.37 2.77
C GLY A 162 -4.78 -11.55 3.66
N LEU A 163 -3.64 -11.47 4.34
CA LEU A 163 -3.13 -12.49 5.25
C LEU A 163 -3.64 -12.32 6.70
N CYS A 164 -4.29 -11.20 7.02
CA CYS A 164 -4.66 -10.88 8.40
C CYS A 164 -5.71 -11.82 9.02
N GLY A 165 -6.43 -12.57 8.21
CA GLY A 165 -7.44 -13.54 8.68
C GLY A 165 -8.75 -12.94 9.19
N HIS A 166 -8.96 -11.63 9.07
CA HIS A 166 -10.20 -11.00 9.54
C HIS A 166 -11.38 -11.33 8.61
N PRO A 167 -12.54 -11.81 9.13
CA PRO A 167 -13.64 -12.32 8.30
C PRO A 167 -14.33 -11.24 7.44
N ALA A 168 -14.20 -9.95 7.79
CA ALA A 168 -14.71 -8.84 6.99
C ALA A 168 -13.91 -8.59 5.71
N VAL A 169 -12.65 -9.01 5.64
CA VAL A 169 -11.80 -8.84 4.44
C VAL A 169 -12.30 -9.79 3.35
N LYS A 170 -12.76 -9.22 2.24
CA LYS A 170 -13.37 -9.98 1.13
C LYS A 170 -12.53 -9.99 -0.13
N ALA A 171 -11.73 -8.96 -0.35
CA ALA A 171 -10.88 -8.87 -1.53
C ALA A 171 -9.63 -8.05 -1.24
N VAL A 172 -8.54 -8.39 -1.91
CA VAL A 172 -7.30 -7.60 -1.88
C VAL A 172 -6.73 -7.44 -3.28
N SER A 173 -6.15 -6.27 -3.56
CA SER A 173 -5.50 -6.01 -4.84
C SER A 173 -4.07 -5.52 -4.62
N PRO A 174 -3.10 -6.45 -4.44
CA PRO A 174 -1.68 -6.14 -4.50
C PRO A 174 -1.28 -5.86 -5.96
N GLN A 175 -0.86 -4.62 -6.22
CA GLN A 175 -0.48 -4.15 -7.56
C GLN A 175 1.02 -3.89 -7.57
N ALA A 176 1.75 -4.45 -8.55
CA ALA A 176 3.20 -4.44 -8.58
C ALA A 176 3.78 -4.60 -7.15
N PRO A 177 3.40 -5.66 -6.42
CA PRO A 177 3.72 -5.75 -5.00
C PRO A 177 5.17 -6.11 -4.77
N VAL A 178 5.81 -5.47 -3.81
CA VAL A 178 7.06 -5.96 -3.23
C VAL A 178 6.81 -7.32 -2.57
N THR A 179 7.59 -8.32 -2.91
CA THR A 179 7.49 -9.67 -2.32
C THR A 179 8.80 -10.23 -1.81
N ASP A 180 9.90 -10.00 -2.53
CA ASP A 180 11.22 -10.51 -2.18
C ASP A 180 12.30 -9.55 -2.71
N TRP A 181 12.84 -8.74 -1.84
CA TRP A 181 13.86 -7.75 -2.15
C TRP A 181 15.24 -8.32 -2.47
N PHE A 182 15.45 -9.61 -2.28
CA PHE A 182 16.70 -10.25 -2.68
C PHE A 182 16.64 -10.91 -4.06
N MET A 183 15.49 -11.49 -4.40
CA MET A 183 15.41 -12.29 -5.62
C MET A 183 15.01 -11.49 -6.85
N GLY A 184 14.25 -10.39 -6.69
CA GLY A 184 13.84 -9.72 -7.90
C GLY A 184 13.01 -8.46 -7.78
N ASP A 185 12.70 -8.00 -6.56
CA ASP A 185 12.02 -6.72 -6.37
C ASP A 185 13.02 -5.68 -5.81
N ASP A 186 12.95 -4.43 -6.28
CA ASP A 186 13.68 -3.21 -5.88
C ASP A 186 15.18 -3.37 -5.58
N VAL A 187 15.54 -4.08 -4.51
CA VAL A 187 16.86 -3.99 -3.87
C VAL A 187 17.90 -4.86 -4.55
N HIS A 188 17.55 -6.11 -4.90
CA HIS A 188 18.42 -7.00 -5.66
C HIS A 188 17.65 -7.70 -6.79
N HIS A 189 18.34 -7.98 -7.88
CA HIS A 189 17.82 -8.86 -8.92
C HIS A 189 18.73 -10.08 -9.02
N ASN A 190 18.18 -11.26 -8.66
CA ASN A 190 18.93 -12.51 -8.54
C ASN A 190 20.21 -12.38 -7.70
N GLY A 191 20.12 -11.66 -6.59
CA GLY A 191 21.25 -11.42 -5.67
C GLY A 191 22.21 -10.31 -6.09
N VAL A 192 22.00 -9.66 -7.22
CA VAL A 192 22.80 -8.49 -7.64
C VAL A 192 22.16 -7.23 -7.06
N LEU A 193 22.89 -6.52 -6.21
CA LEU A 193 22.45 -5.28 -5.58
C LEU A 193 22.21 -4.18 -6.62
N MET A 194 21.01 -3.64 -6.66
CA MET A 194 20.63 -2.46 -7.44
C MET A 194 21.04 -1.21 -6.65
N LEU A 195 22.37 -0.95 -6.61
CA LEU A 195 23.02 -0.03 -5.68
C LEU A 195 22.41 1.38 -5.71
N THR A 196 22.27 1.97 -6.89
CA THR A 196 21.83 3.36 -7.03
C THR A 196 20.39 3.53 -6.56
N ASP A 197 19.51 2.64 -6.98
CA ASP A 197 18.08 2.68 -6.66
C ASP A 197 17.85 2.40 -5.18
N SER A 198 18.49 1.36 -4.64
CA SER A 198 18.42 1.01 -3.23
C SER A 198 18.95 2.12 -2.33
N TYR A 199 20.10 2.74 -2.68
CA TYR A 199 20.67 3.84 -1.91
C TYR A 199 19.74 5.05 -1.87
N ARG A 200 19.20 5.45 -3.03
CA ARG A 200 18.25 6.57 -3.13
C ARG A 200 17.00 6.31 -2.33
N PHE A 201 16.39 5.16 -2.53
CA PHE A 201 15.15 4.78 -1.86
C PHE A 201 15.33 4.78 -0.34
N LEU A 202 16.34 4.06 0.17
CA LEU A 202 16.58 3.94 1.61
C LEU A 202 17.01 5.27 2.23
N SER A 203 17.77 6.12 1.51
CA SER A 203 18.09 7.46 1.98
C SER A 203 16.84 8.33 2.18
N GLY A 204 15.86 8.22 1.29
CA GLY A 204 14.58 8.92 1.40
C GLY A 204 13.67 8.35 2.48
N MET A 205 13.82 7.06 2.80
CA MET A 205 13.06 6.39 3.86
C MET A 205 13.67 6.57 5.25
N ASN A 206 14.85 7.16 5.36
CA ASN A 206 15.52 7.48 6.62
C ASN A 206 14.83 8.65 7.32
N THR A 207 13.63 8.42 7.83
CA THR A 207 12.87 9.44 8.57
C THR A 207 13.20 9.34 10.04
N PRO A 208 13.55 10.44 10.72
CA PRO A 208 13.70 10.43 12.16
C PRO A 208 12.41 9.92 12.82
N PRO A 209 12.51 9.16 13.91
CA PRO A 209 11.34 8.81 14.69
C PRO A 209 10.63 10.09 15.13
N GLY A 210 9.34 10.21 14.84
CA GLY A 210 8.55 11.38 15.20
C GLY A 210 7.46 11.68 14.18
N ARG A 211 6.41 12.29 14.65
CA ARG A 211 5.20 12.63 13.91
C ARG A 211 5.46 13.82 12.99
N VAL A 212 5.99 13.55 11.81
CA VAL A 212 6.31 14.61 10.84
C VAL A 212 5.33 14.56 9.67
N PRO A 213 4.55 15.63 9.43
CA PRO A 213 3.69 15.71 8.25
C PRO A 213 4.49 15.53 6.95
N ALA A 214 3.92 14.85 5.96
CA ALA A 214 4.55 14.53 4.68
C ALA A 214 5.23 15.74 3.99
N ALA A 215 4.63 16.93 4.09
CA ALA A 215 5.16 18.17 3.52
C ALA A 215 6.54 18.60 4.08
N LYS A 216 7.02 17.95 5.15
CA LYS A 216 8.32 18.22 5.76
C LYS A 216 9.35 17.13 5.52
N MET A 217 9.03 16.11 4.74
CA MET A 217 9.97 15.05 4.40
C MET A 217 11.14 15.59 3.57
N PRO A 218 12.37 15.16 3.87
CA PRO A 218 13.51 15.46 3.01
C PRO A 218 13.29 14.87 1.61
N SER A 219 13.60 15.63 0.59
CA SER A 219 13.59 15.11 -0.79
C SER A 219 14.68 14.04 -0.93
N MET A 220 14.33 12.90 -1.52
CA MET A 220 15.28 11.81 -1.83
C MET A 220 16.45 12.26 -2.72
N SER A 221 16.29 13.37 -3.45
CA SER A 221 17.26 13.84 -4.45
C SER A 221 18.46 14.60 -3.90
N ARG A 222 18.59 14.79 -2.57
CA ARG A 222 19.60 15.73 -2.03
C ARG A 222 20.96 15.12 -1.72
N GLN A 223 21.10 13.79 -1.70
CA GLN A 223 22.35 13.14 -1.26
C GLN A 223 23.30 12.77 -2.42
N THR A 224 22.84 12.84 -3.66
CA THR A 224 23.63 12.45 -4.84
C THR A 224 23.95 13.65 -5.75
N GLN A 225 24.47 14.73 -5.19
CA GLN A 225 24.82 15.95 -5.94
C GLN A 225 26.31 15.93 -6.33
N PRO A 226 26.72 16.46 -7.51
CA PRO A 226 25.87 17.08 -8.54
C PRO A 226 25.24 16.10 -9.53
N ASP A 227 25.76 14.88 -9.70
CA ASP A 227 25.17 13.81 -10.49
C ASP A 227 25.48 12.44 -9.86
N GLU A 228 24.54 11.50 -10.02
CA GLU A 228 24.60 10.19 -9.39
C GLU A 228 25.80 9.38 -9.83
N ARG A 229 26.14 9.43 -11.13
CA ARG A 229 27.25 8.66 -11.66
C ARG A 229 28.55 9.11 -10.99
N THR A 230 28.81 10.40 -10.92
CA THR A 230 29.98 10.94 -10.23
C THR A 230 30.00 10.56 -8.77
N PHE A 231 28.87 10.72 -8.06
CA PHE A 231 28.75 10.33 -6.67
C PHE A 231 29.15 8.87 -6.42
N PHE A 232 28.60 7.91 -7.17
CA PHE A 232 28.91 6.49 -6.98
C PHE A 232 30.30 6.08 -7.51
N LEU A 233 30.91 6.85 -8.41
CA LEU A 233 32.30 6.64 -8.81
C LEU A 233 33.30 7.16 -7.76
N GLU A 234 32.93 8.17 -7.01
CA GLU A 234 33.74 8.71 -5.89
C GLU A 234 33.60 7.89 -4.62
N HIS A 235 32.42 7.26 -4.40
CA HIS A 235 32.08 6.45 -3.22
C HIS A 235 31.87 4.99 -3.61
N THR A 236 32.94 4.28 -3.89
CA THR A 236 32.86 2.90 -4.44
C THR A 236 32.75 1.80 -3.39
N ALA A 237 33.07 2.11 -2.13
CA ALA A 237 33.02 1.13 -1.04
C ALA A 237 31.64 1.16 -0.35
N LEU A 238 30.99 0.00 -0.22
CA LEU A 238 29.71 -0.12 0.47
C LEU A 238 29.77 0.40 1.93
N ALA A 239 30.90 0.18 2.60
CA ALA A 239 31.14 0.68 3.96
C ALA A 239 31.15 2.22 4.04
N GLU A 240 31.63 2.89 3.01
CA GLU A 240 31.60 4.35 2.92
C GLU A 240 30.17 4.86 2.71
N LEU A 241 29.43 4.27 1.78
CA LEU A 241 28.02 4.56 1.55
C LEU A 241 27.19 4.33 2.82
N THR A 242 27.45 3.27 3.55
CA THR A 242 26.84 3.00 4.85
C THR A 242 27.12 4.14 5.84
N GLY A 243 28.34 4.64 5.88
CA GLY A 243 28.73 5.78 6.72
C GLY A 243 27.94 7.05 6.40
N LEU A 244 27.66 7.30 5.11
CA LEU A 244 26.91 8.47 4.65
C LEU A 244 25.41 8.37 4.94
N LEU A 245 24.84 7.16 4.98
CA LEU A 245 23.41 6.93 5.26
C LEU A 245 23.06 6.90 6.75
N LYS A 246 24.03 6.84 7.66
CA LYS A 246 23.79 6.68 9.10
C LYS A 246 22.96 7.80 9.73
N PRO A 247 22.00 7.47 10.64
CA PRO A 247 21.57 6.13 10.99
C PRO A 247 20.55 5.59 9.97
N ASN A 248 20.78 4.41 9.41
CA ASN A 248 19.81 3.67 8.63
C ASN A 248 19.91 2.17 8.98
N PRO A 249 19.17 1.71 10.00
CA PRO A 249 19.28 0.34 10.50
C PRO A 249 19.05 -0.71 9.41
N PHE A 250 18.10 -0.50 8.53
CA PHE A 250 17.82 -1.46 7.46
C PHE A 250 18.98 -1.58 6.46
N TRP A 251 19.58 -0.46 6.06
CA TRP A 251 20.76 -0.50 5.19
C TRP A 251 21.95 -1.20 5.85
N GLU A 252 22.14 -0.97 7.17
CA GLU A 252 23.21 -1.60 7.93
C GLU A 252 23.02 -3.12 8.01
N GLU A 253 21.79 -3.57 8.32
CA GLU A 253 21.43 -5.00 8.34
C GLU A 253 21.53 -5.63 6.95
N MET A 254 20.93 -5.02 5.93
CA MET A 254 21.01 -5.48 4.56
C MET A 254 22.45 -5.68 4.09
N SER A 255 23.33 -4.73 4.45
CA SER A 255 24.76 -4.81 4.10
C SER A 255 25.50 -5.93 4.84
N ALA A 256 24.99 -6.38 5.99
CA ALA A 256 25.51 -7.51 6.75
C ALA A 256 25.03 -8.87 6.23
N HIS A 257 24.00 -8.87 5.37
CA HIS A 257 23.39 -10.07 4.78
C HIS A 257 23.58 -10.10 3.26
N PRO A 258 24.82 -10.29 2.74
CA PRO A 258 25.10 -10.24 1.29
C PRO A 258 24.57 -11.46 0.51
N ASP A 259 24.22 -12.54 1.22
CA ASP A 259 23.72 -13.78 0.64
C ASP A 259 22.23 -13.96 0.95
N TYR A 260 21.52 -14.82 0.19
CA TYR A 260 20.10 -15.16 0.43
C TYR A 260 19.97 -16.08 1.64
N ASP A 261 20.18 -15.55 2.81
CA ASP A 261 20.11 -16.24 4.10
C ASP A 261 18.71 -16.17 4.75
N ALA A 262 18.61 -16.60 6.01
CA ALA A 262 17.36 -16.62 6.75
C ALA A 262 16.75 -15.22 6.90
N TRP A 263 17.56 -14.19 7.07
CA TRP A 263 17.09 -12.80 7.23
C TRP A 263 16.29 -12.30 6.02
N TRP A 264 16.74 -12.60 4.80
CA TRP A 264 16.01 -12.30 3.56
C TRP A 264 14.80 -13.22 3.38
N GLN A 265 14.99 -14.51 3.68
CA GLN A 265 13.95 -15.53 3.49
C GLN A 265 12.73 -15.31 4.38
N GLU A 266 12.90 -14.76 5.57
CA GLU A 266 11.81 -14.39 6.48
C GLU A 266 11.00 -13.21 5.95
N ARG A 267 11.63 -12.33 5.16
CA ARG A 267 11.02 -11.18 4.51
C ARG A 267 10.33 -11.50 3.17
N ASP A 268 10.45 -12.74 2.69
CA ASP A 268 9.76 -13.20 1.49
C ASP A 268 8.27 -13.42 1.77
N LEU A 269 7.45 -12.44 1.39
CA LEU A 269 6.00 -12.44 1.53
C LEU A 269 5.34 -13.71 0.96
N ARG A 270 5.89 -14.27 -0.11
CA ARG A 270 5.34 -15.45 -0.79
C ARG A 270 5.32 -16.68 0.10
N ARG A 271 6.16 -16.74 1.12
CA ARG A 271 6.21 -17.86 2.09
C ARG A 271 5.02 -17.87 3.04
N ALA A 272 4.31 -16.76 3.17
CA ALA A 272 3.16 -16.61 4.06
C ALA A 272 1.81 -16.84 3.36
N CYS A 273 1.77 -17.13 2.05
CA CYS A 273 0.55 -17.19 1.25
C CYS A 273 -0.28 -18.49 1.42
N TYR A 274 -0.37 -19.01 2.64
CA TYR A 274 -1.18 -20.20 2.97
C TYR A 274 -2.57 -19.81 3.47
N ASN A 275 -3.59 -20.55 3.06
CA ASN A 275 -4.96 -20.42 3.53
C ASN A 275 -5.53 -19.00 3.39
N VAL A 276 -5.16 -18.30 2.34
CA VAL A 276 -5.68 -16.97 2.03
C VAL A 276 -7.18 -17.06 1.77
N GLN A 277 -7.97 -16.29 2.53
CA GLN A 277 -9.44 -16.36 2.47
C GLN A 277 -10.07 -15.36 1.48
N PRO A 278 -9.62 -14.09 1.43
CA PRO A 278 -10.20 -13.12 0.50
C PRO A 278 -9.82 -13.42 -0.95
N ALA A 279 -10.66 -12.98 -1.88
CA ALA A 279 -10.30 -12.98 -3.30
C ALA A 279 -9.09 -12.07 -3.56
N VAL A 280 -8.17 -12.49 -4.43
CA VAL A 280 -6.94 -11.74 -4.74
C VAL A 280 -6.90 -11.35 -6.22
N LEU A 281 -6.72 -10.05 -6.48
CA LEU A 281 -6.42 -9.53 -7.80
C LEU A 281 -5.00 -8.99 -7.83
N VAL A 282 -4.06 -9.79 -8.29
CA VAL A 282 -2.68 -9.35 -8.53
C VAL A 282 -2.64 -8.56 -9.84
N VAL A 283 -1.99 -7.42 -9.83
CA VAL A 283 -1.77 -6.61 -11.04
C VAL A 283 -0.27 -6.37 -11.19
N GLY A 284 0.27 -6.50 -12.39
CA GLY A 284 1.70 -6.28 -12.63
C GLY A 284 2.00 -5.83 -14.05
N GLY A 285 3.02 -4.99 -14.21
CA GLY A 285 3.53 -4.56 -15.49
C GLY A 285 4.61 -5.50 -16.02
N THR A 286 4.59 -5.83 -17.32
CA THR A 286 5.65 -6.64 -17.93
C THR A 286 6.93 -5.84 -18.22
N PHE A 287 6.86 -4.53 -18.10
CA PHE A 287 7.96 -3.59 -18.30
C PHE A 287 8.27 -2.79 -17.02
N ASP A 288 7.95 -3.37 -15.87
CA ASP A 288 8.26 -2.82 -14.57
C ASP A 288 9.70 -3.21 -14.20
N ALA A 289 10.55 -2.22 -13.98
CA ALA A 289 11.96 -2.44 -13.67
C ALA A 289 12.21 -2.74 -12.18
N GLU A 290 11.26 -2.41 -11.32
CA GLU A 290 11.37 -2.54 -9.86
C GLU A 290 10.61 -3.77 -9.36
N ASP A 291 9.31 -3.87 -9.63
CA ASP A 291 8.40 -4.82 -8.99
C ASP A 291 7.75 -5.83 -9.97
N CYS A 292 8.38 -6.10 -11.11
CA CYS A 292 7.87 -7.10 -12.06
C CYS A 292 7.87 -8.51 -11.46
N PHE A 293 8.94 -8.87 -10.76
CA PHE A 293 9.11 -10.19 -10.18
C PHE A 293 8.01 -10.53 -9.16
N GLY A 294 7.69 -9.58 -8.27
CA GLY A 294 6.73 -9.75 -7.20
C GLY A 294 5.35 -10.15 -7.68
N ALA A 295 4.82 -9.48 -8.70
CA ALA A 295 3.49 -9.76 -9.23
C ALA A 295 3.34 -11.20 -9.73
N TRP A 296 4.29 -11.66 -10.54
CA TRP A 296 4.25 -13.01 -11.14
C TRP A 296 4.46 -14.11 -10.12
N THR A 297 5.41 -13.90 -9.22
CA THR A 297 5.79 -14.92 -8.23
C THR A 297 4.78 -15.02 -7.11
N LEU A 298 4.15 -13.91 -6.70
CA LEU A 298 3.04 -13.90 -5.76
C LEU A 298 1.84 -14.67 -6.33
N TYR A 299 1.45 -14.39 -7.57
CA TYR A 299 0.36 -15.12 -8.23
C TYR A 299 0.61 -16.64 -8.24
N ARG A 300 1.85 -17.06 -8.57
CA ARG A 300 2.24 -18.47 -8.55
C ARG A 300 2.22 -19.07 -7.14
N ALA A 301 2.67 -18.32 -6.13
CA ALA A 301 2.67 -18.74 -4.74
C ALA A 301 1.23 -18.96 -4.23
N LEU A 302 0.34 -18.01 -4.48
CA LEU A 302 -1.08 -18.10 -4.12
C LEU A 302 -1.75 -19.33 -4.74
N ASN A 303 -1.58 -19.56 -6.04
CA ASN A 303 -2.18 -20.73 -6.69
C ASN A 303 -1.65 -22.07 -6.15
N ARG A 304 -0.41 -22.12 -5.65
CA ARG A 304 0.18 -23.33 -5.07
C ARG A 304 -0.22 -23.53 -3.60
N GLN A 305 -0.22 -22.47 -2.82
CA GLN A 305 -0.36 -22.53 -1.36
C GLN A 305 -1.81 -22.32 -0.90
N SER A 306 -2.62 -21.66 -1.72
CA SER A 306 -4.04 -21.38 -1.46
C SER A 306 -4.90 -21.67 -2.70
N PRO A 307 -4.94 -22.92 -3.17
CA PRO A 307 -5.55 -23.27 -4.47
C PRO A 307 -7.08 -23.05 -4.51
N SER A 308 -7.73 -22.95 -3.35
CA SER A 308 -9.17 -22.65 -3.27
C SER A 308 -9.48 -21.15 -3.28
N THR A 309 -8.47 -20.29 -3.16
CA THR A 309 -8.64 -18.83 -3.17
C THR A 309 -8.91 -18.35 -4.60
N PRO A 310 -9.98 -17.58 -4.83
CA PRO A 310 -10.15 -16.90 -6.11
C PRO A 310 -8.97 -15.94 -6.34
N CYS A 311 -8.06 -16.28 -7.25
CA CYS A 311 -6.87 -15.52 -7.54
C CYS A 311 -6.77 -15.24 -9.04
N HIS A 312 -6.66 -13.96 -9.40
CA HIS A 312 -6.52 -13.51 -10.78
C HIS A 312 -5.27 -12.65 -10.93
N LEU A 313 -4.66 -12.70 -12.13
CA LEU A 313 -3.55 -11.87 -12.52
C LEU A 313 -3.96 -10.99 -13.71
N VAL A 314 -3.77 -9.68 -13.57
CA VAL A 314 -3.83 -8.74 -14.69
C VAL A 314 -2.41 -8.34 -15.05
N ALA A 315 -1.97 -8.77 -16.22
CA ALA A 315 -0.68 -8.42 -16.79
C ALA A 315 -0.85 -7.22 -17.73
N VAL A 316 -0.21 -6.10 -17.41
CA VAL A 316 -0.22 -4.89 -18.22
C VAL A 316 1.00 -4.90 -19.13
N SER A 317 0.80 -4.75 -20.43
CA SER A 317 1.86 -4.93 -21.44
C SER A 317 2.82 -3.74 -21.58
N TYR A 318 2.55 -2.62 -20.94
CA TYR A 318 3.37 -1.41 -20.99
C TYR A 318 3.53 -0.84 -19.59
N THR A 319 4.69 -0.23 -19.40
CA THR A 319 5.14 0.59 -18.27
C THR A 319 4.35 0.55 -16.98
N HIS A 320 5.15 0.71 -15.89
CA HIS A 320 4.71 1.22 -14.59
C HIS A 320 3.20 1.29 -14.40
N LEU A 321 2.73 0.48 -13.50
CA LEU A 321 1.59 0.84 -12.69
C LEU A 321 1.97 2.05 -11.81
N ARG A 322 2.72 3.01 -12.35
CA ARG A 322 2.77 4.31 -11.71
C ARG A 322 1.33 4.77 -11.67
N ALA A 323 0.71 4.54 -10.55
CA ALA A 323 -0.32 5.43 -10.12
C ALA A 323 0.23 6.83 -10.43
N HIS A 324 -0.51 7.63 -11.18
CA HIS A 324 -0.20 9.03 -11.39
C HIS A 324 -0.32 9.72 -10.03
N GLU A 325 0.65 9.48 -9.16
CA GLU A 325 0.69 10.00 -7.79
C GLU A 325 1.51 11.30 -7.70
N THR A 326 2.09 11.69 -8.82
CA THR A 326 2.90 12.90 -8.85
C THR A 326 2.53 13.73 -10.07
N ASP A 327 1.52 14.57 -9.93
CA ASP A 327 1.45 15.89 -10.56
C ASP A 327 0.59 16.82 -9.69
#